data_d4915f8d5c72145d8a8d3ba4b38340b0
#
_entry.id   d4915f8d5c72145d8a8d3ba4b38340b0
#
_cell.length_a   1.000
_cell.length_b   1.000
_cell.length_c   1.000
_cell.angle_alpha   90.00
_cell.angle_beta   90.00
_cell.angle_gamma   90.00
#
_symmetry.space_group_name_H-M   'P 1'
#
loop_
_entity.id
_entity.type
_entity.pdbx_description
1 polymer ?
#
loop_
_entity_poly.entity_id
_entity_poly.type
_entity_poly.pdbx_seq_one_letter_code
_entity_poly.pdbx_strand_id
1 'polypeptide(L)'
;RPNVTLQMEVEDLRNASPATVSRAGVIFISSNDLGWRPMAQGYLKKRRKAEAEVLQSFFDKYVDLALALLRELTPRMAISEMGLVSSLLSMLTALTAEHREQLAARELSEPAETAHLERLFLFALAWSVGGTLETADRARFDKFLRSASSILPEAGTTIGSSPSDTIYSFVVSATSGEWEHWGKRVPSWRPPQGDLGAAF
;
A
#
# COMPACT_ATOMS: atom_id res chain seq x y z
N ARG A 1 6.51 46.43 -6.48
CA ARG A 1 5.19 46.36 -7.16
C ARG A 1 4.30 45.45 -6.29
N PRO A 2 3.07 45.83 -5.94
CA PRO A 2 2.23 45.12 -4.98
C PRO A 2 1.76 43.73 -5.46
N ASN A 3 1.98 43.38 -6.72
CA ASN A 3 1.48 42.13 -7.36
C ASN A 3 2.62 41.14 -7.67
N VAL A 4 3.79 41.31 -7.09
CA VAL A 4 4.91 40.36 -7.28
C VAL A 4 5.23 39.73 -5.95
N THR A 5 5.03 38.42 -5.86
CA THR A 5 5.42 37.57 -4.72
C THR A 5 6.54 36.67 -5.17
N LEU A 6 7.64 36.67 -4.42
CA LEU A 6 8.74 35.73 -4.63
C LEU A 6 8.49 34.50 -3.75
N GLN A 7 8.50 33.33 -4.37
CA GLN A 7 8.50 32.04 -3.71
C GLN A 7 9.84 31.36 -4.00
N MET A 8 10.50 30.89 -2.97
CA MET A 8 11.79 30.21 -3.07
C MET A 8 11.68 28.87 -2.36
N GLU A 9 12.20 27.83 -3.00
CA GLU A 9 12.31 26.48 -2.44
C GLU A 9 13.78 26.20 -2.19
N VAL A 10 14.11 25.76 -0.99
CA VAL A 10 15.48 25.46 -0.56
C VAL A 10 15.47 24.19 0.29
N GLU A 11 16.51 23.39 0.17
CA GLU A 11 16.66 22.17 0.97
C GLU A 11 16.87 22.49 2.46
N ASP A 12 17.73 23.50 2.73
CA ASP A 12 18.00 23.98 4.09
C ASP A 12 18.45 25.45 4.10
N LEU A 13 18.64 26.00 5.28
CA LEU A 13 19.07 27.38 5.50
C LEU A 13 20.56 27.52 5.89
N ARG A 14 21.38 26.47 5.75
CA ARG A 14 22.80 26.47 6.18
C ARG A 14 23.63 27.56 5.52
N ASN A 15 23.31 27.92 4.29
CA ASN A 15 23.99 28.93 3.52
C ASN A 15 23.35 30.33 3.62
N ALA A 16 22.27 30.48 4.37
CA ALA A 16 21.61 31.75 4.59
C ALA A 16 22.35 32.56 5.64
N SER A 17 22.47 33.91 5.42
CA SER A 17 23.07 34.78 6.41
C SER A 17 22.25 34.81 7.70
N PRO A 18 22.87 34.97 8.88
CA PRO A 18 22.16 35.11 10.15
C PRO A 18 21.09 36.21 10.14
N ALA A 19 21.39 37.31 9.43
CA ALA A 19 20.45 38.42 9.25
C ALA A 19 19.22 38.04 8.43
N THR A 20 19.36 37.16 7.42
CA THR A 20 18.26 36.64 6.63
C THR A 20 17.37 35.72 7.47
N VAL A 21 17.98 34.78 8.21
CA VAL A 21 17.28 33.85 9.07
C VAL A 21 16.52 34.56 10.18
N SER A 22 17.14 35.57 10.80
CA SER A 22 16.57 36.38 11.89
C SER A 22 15.35 37.20 11.45
N ARG A 23 15.26 37.58 10.19
CA ARG A 23 14.11 38.35 9.63
C ARG A 23 13.02 37.49 9.05
N ALA A 24 13.26 36.20 8.86
CA ALA A 24 12.27 35.28 8.37
C ALA A 24 11.38 34.77 9.53
N GLY A 25 10.08 34.80 9.35
CA GLY A 25 9.17 34.04 10.21
C GLY A 25 9.26 32.57 9.82
N VAL A 26 10.13 31.82 10.50
CA VAL A 26 10.37 30.40 10.17
C VAL A 26 9.36 29.52 10.90
N ILE A 27 8.56 28.79 10.12
CA ILE A 27 7.74 27.66 10.64
C ILE A 27 8.41 26.40 10.13
N PHE A 28 9.00 25.63 11.05
CA PHE A 28 9.56 24.32 10.73
C PHE A 28 8.52 23.24 10.95
N ILE A 29 8.25 22.45 9.92
CA ILE A 29 7.36 21.29 9.98
C ILE A 29 8.18 20.09 9.51
N SER A 30 8.51 19.21 10.44
CA SER A 30 9.16 17.94 10.11
C SER A 30 8.11 16.93 9.61
N SER A 31 8.50 16.10 8.65
CA SER A 31 7.68 14.94 8.23
C SER A 31 7.37 13.99 9.40
N ASN A 32 8.21 13.99 10.44
CA ASN A 32 8.06 13.15 11.61
C ASN A 32 7.10 13.73 12.67
N ASP A 33 6.82 15.04 12.63
CA ASP A 33 5.99 15.71 13.64
C ASP A 33 4.51 15.34 13.53
N LEU A 34 4.02 15.14 12.32
CA LEU A 34 2.61 14.80 12.07
C LEU A 34 2.38 13.29 11.95
N GLY A 35 3.38 12.54 11.52
CA GLY A 35 3.25 11.12 11.23
C GLY A 35 2.22 10.83 10.13
N TRP A 36 1.86 9.57 9.95
CA TRP A 36 0.93 9.12 8.91
C TRP A 36 -0.56 9.19 9.33
N ARG A 37 -0.85 9.19 10.64
CA ARG A 37 -2.23 9.07 11.17
C ARG A 37 -3.20 10.14 10.71
N PRO A 38 -2.86 11.45 10.65
CA PRO A 38 -3.79 12.48 10.16
C PRO A 38 -4.20 12.26 8.70
N MET A 39 -3.29 11.72 7.87
CA MET A 39 -3.59 11.41 6.47
C MET A 39 -4.58 10.24 6.36
N ALA A 40 -4.38 9.17 7.15
CA ALA A 40 -5.32 8.05 7.22
C ALA A 40 -6.70 8.50 7.73
N GLN A 41 -6.75 9.36 8.75
CA GLN A 41 -8.01 9.94 9.24
C GLN A 41 -8.72 10.77 8.17
N GLY A 42 -7.97 11.56 7.38
CA GLY A 42 -8.52 12.32 6.25
C GLY A 42 -9.11 11.41 5.17
N TYR A 43 -8.50 10.25 4.93
CA TYR A 43 -9.00 9.22 4.03
C TYR A 43 -10.31 8.59 4.56
N LEU A 44 -10.34 8.19 5.83
CA LEU A 44 -11.49 7.54 6.47
C LEU A 44 -12.73 8.44 6.51
N LYS A 45 -12.56 9.75 6.73
CA LYS A 45 -13.66 10.73 6.72
C LYS A 45 -14.44 10.77 5.40
N LYS A 46 -13.85 10.30 4.30
CA LYS A 46 -14.49 10.25 2.97
C LYS A 46 -15.21 8.92 2.71
N ARG A 47 -15.21 8.00 3.67
CA ARG A 47 -15.80 6.66 3.56
C ARG A 47 -17.14 6.58 4.29
N ARG A 48 -17.92 5.53 3.98
CA ARG A 48 -19.12 5.19 4.78
C ARG A 48 -18.70 4.87 6.22
N LYS A 49 -19.51 5.23 7.19
CA LYS A 49 -19.17 5.09 8.62
C LYS A 49 -18.73 3.66 8.96
N ALA A 50 -19.53 2.64 8.59
CA ALA A 50 -19.19 1.25 8.86
C ALA A 50 -17.87 0.81 8.20
N GLU A 51 -17.64 1.20 6.94
CA GLU A 51 -16.38 0.93 6.22
C GLU A 51 -15.19 1.63 6.91
N ALA A 52 -15.38 2.88 7.36
CA ALA A 52 -14.34 3.63 8.04
C ALA A 52 -13.95 3.02 9.38
N GLU A 53 -14.92 2.53 10.17
CA GLU A 53 -14.68 1.86 11.46
C GLU A 53 -13.88 0.57 11.27
N VAL A 54 -14.23 -0.24 10.28
CA VAL A 54 -13.50 -1.47 9.93
C VAL A 54 -12.07 -1.14 9.46
N LEU A 55 -11.93 -0.22 8.52
CA LEU A 55 -10.61 0.18 8.03
C LEU A 55 -9.74 0.81 9.13
N GLN A 56 -10.32 1.60 10.04
CA GLN A 56 -9.59 2.14 11.19
C GLN A 56 -8.98 1.01 12.04
N SER A 57 -9.75 -0.06 12.30
CA SER A 57 -9.24 -1.21 13.05
C SER A 57 -8.05 -1.89 12.35
N PHE A 58 -8.04 -1.93 11.01
CA PHE A 58 -6.92 -2.48 10.23
C PHE A 58 -5.70 -1.55 10.25
N PHE A 59 -5.89 -0.23 10.17
CA PHE A 59 -4.79 0.71 10.34
C PHE A 59 -4.12 0.53 11.71
N ASP A 60 -4.89 0.44 12.76
CA ASP A 60 -4.39 0.28 14.13
C ASP A 60 -3.73 -1.10 14.36
N LYS A 61 -4.25 -2.13 13.71
CA LYS A 61 -3.73 -3.50 13.85
C LYS A 61 -2.43 -3.73 13.08
N TYR A 62 -2.30 -3.18 11.86
CA TYR A 62 -1.26 -3.63 10.94
C TYR A 62 -0.18 -2.59 10.66
N VAL A 63 -0.51 -1.29 10.55
CA VAL A 63 0.40 -0.32 9.93
C VAL A 63 1.62 -0.04 10.79
N ASP A 64 1.45 0.22 12.09
CA ASP A 64 2.58 0.51 12.97
C ASP A 64 3.54 -0.69 13.08
N LEU A 65 3.00 -1.92 13.13
CA LEU A 65 3.80 -3.14 13.16
C LEU A 65 4.56 -3.36 11.85
N ALA A 66 3.91 -3.10 10.71
CA ALA A 66 4.54 -3.22 9.39
C ALA A 66 5.67 -2.18 9.21
N LEU A 67 5.46 -0.94 9.65
CA LEU A 67 6.48 0.11 9.61
C LEU A 67 7.63 -0.18 10.59
N ALA A 68 7.33 -0.72 11.78
CA ALA A 68 8.36 -1.15 12.73
C ALA A 68 9.24 -2.25 12.14
N LEU A 69 8.63 -3.27 11.55
CA LEU A 69 9.38 -4.33 10.87
C LEU A 69 10.22 -3.76 9.70
N LEU A 70 9.67 -2.83 8.92
CA LEU A 70 10.39 -2.24 7.80
C LEU A 70 11.68 -1.53 8.22
N ARG A 71 11.72 -0.93 9.42
CA ARG A 71 12.93 -0.30 9.98
C ARG A 71 14.05 -1.31 10.29
N GLU A 72 13.70 -2.59 10.50
CA GLU A 72 14.63 -3.69 10.73
C GLU A 72 15.09 -4.37 9.42
N LEU A 73 14.42 -4.06 8.32
CA LEU A 73 14.70 -4.60 6.99
C LEU A 73 15.48 -3.57 6.16
N THR A 74 15.96 -4.00 5.00
CA THR A 74 16.73 -3.13 4.09
C THR A 74 15.91 -2.80 2.84
N PRO A 75 15.08 -1.75 2.87
CA PRO A 75 14.36 -1.33 1.68
C PRO A 75 15.33 -0.81 0.61
N ARG A 76 15.03 -1.08 -0.67
CA ARG A 76 15.85 -0.62 -1.81
C ARG A 76 15.79 0.89 -2.02
N MET A 77 14.75 1.53 -1.54
CA MET A 77 14.56 2.97 -1.68
C MET A 77 14.25 3.57 -0.32
N ALA A 78 14.89 4.67 0.01
CA ALA A 78 14.56 5.47 1.18
C ALA A 78 13.24 6.21 0.92
N ILE A 79 12.14 5.70 1.45
CA ILE A 79 10.82 6.32 1.36
C ILE A 79 10.37 6.67 2.77
N SER A 80 9.81 7.87 2.94
CA SER A 80 9.23 8.26 4.23
C SER A 80 8.01 7.41 4.59
N GLU A 81 7.75 7.23 5.88
CA GLU A 81 6.55 6.52 6.35
C GLU A 81 5.26 7.12 5.79
N MET A 82 5.21 8.45 5.68
CA MET A 82 4.10 9.15 5.03
C MET A 82 3.95 8.76 3.56
N GLY A 83 5.05 8.64 2.82
CA GLY A 83 5.04 8.19 1.43
C GLY A 83 4.52 6.76 1.27
N LEU A 84 4.94 5.85 2.14
CA LEU A 84 4.47 4.47 2.16
C LEU A 84 2.97 4.38 2.46
N VAL A 85 2.51 5.10 3.48
CA VAL A 85 1.08 5.12 3.82
C VAL A 85 0.27 5.86 2.75
N SER A 86 0.79 6.91 2.12
CA SER A 86 0.14 7.55 0.96
C SER A 86 -0.08 6.55 -0.18
N SER A 87 0.92 5.72 -0.47
CA SER A 87 0.81 4.65 -1.46
C SER A 87 -0.23 3.61 -1.06
N LEU A 88 -0.27 3.21 0.22
CA LEU A 88 -1.29 2.33 0.77
C LEU A 88 -2.71 2.89 0.55
N LEU A 89 -2.93 4.16 0.88
CA LEU A 89 -4.22 4.83 0.70
C LEU A 89 -4.64 4.93 -0.77
N SER A 90 -3.69 5.19 -1.65
CA SER A 90 -3.92 5.25 -3.10
C SER A 90 -4.34 3.88 -3.64
N MET A 91 -3.63 2.81 -3.25
CA MET A 91 -3.98 1.44 -3.62
C MET A 91 -5.35 1.03 -3.07
N LEU A 92 -5.64 1.32 -1.79
CA LEU A 92 -6.94 1.05 -1.20
C LEU A 92 -8.06 1.79 -1.93
N THR A 93 -7.81 3.03 -2.36
CA THR A 93 -8.79 3.81 -3.13
C THR A 93 -9.11 3.12 -4.45
N ALA A 94 -8.11 2.70 -5.20
CA ALA A 94 -8.28 2.02 -6.48
C ALA A 94 -8.97 0.66 -6.30
N LEU A 95 -8.46 -0.18 -5.40
CA LEU A 95 -9.02 -1.51 -5.12
C LEU A 95 -10.45 -1.46 -4.64
N THR A 96 -10.78 -0.59 -3.68
CA THR A 96 -12.15 -0.46 -3.19
C THR A 96 -13.11 0.10 -4.23
N ALA A 97 -12.63 0.94 -5.18
CA ALA A 97 -13.44 1.40 -6.30
C ALA A 97 -13.76 0.27 -7.27
N GLU A 98 -12.75 -0.54 -7.66
CA GLU A 98 -12.91 -1.70 -8.54
C GLU A 98 -13.86 -2.75 -7.94
N HIS A 99 -13.72 -3.02 -6.64
CA HIS A 99 -14.50 -4.05 -5.95
C HIS A 99 -15.88 -3.57 -5.49
N ARG A 100 -16.17 -2.27 -5.57
CA ARG A 100 -17.41 -1.67 -5.03
C ARG A 100 -18.66 -2.17 -5.75
N GLU A 101 -18.64 -2.28 -7.07
CA GLU A 101 -19.80 -2.77 -7.85
C GLU A 101 -20.15 -4.20 -7.47
N GLN A 102 -19.14 -4.99 -7.18
CA GLN A 102 -19.30 -6.41 -6.84
C GLN A 102 -19.65 -6.61 -5.38
N LEU A 103 -19.14 -5.76 -4.48
CA LEU A 103 -19.57 -5.72 -3.09
C LEU A 103 -21.03 -5.26 -2.97
N ALA A 104 -21.46 -4.31 -3.81
CA ALA A 104 -22.85 -3.85 -3.84
C ALA A 104 -23.80 -4.82 -4.52
N ALA A 105 -23.33 -5.60 -5.50
CA ALA A 105 -24.14 -6.61 -6.22
C ALA A 105 -24.35 -7.90 -5.42
N ARG A 106 -23.57 -8.12 -4.37
CA ARG A 106 -23.73 -9.23 -3.44
C ARG A 106 -24.36 -8.69 -2.16
N GLU A 107 -25.44 -9.30 -1.71
CA GLU A 107 -25.92 -9.18 -0.31
C GLU A 107 -24.89 -9.87 0.59
N LEU A 108 -23.71 -9.25 0.72
CA LEU A 108 -22.67 -9.75 1.60
C LEU A 108 -23.09 -9.47 3.04
N SER A 109 -23.16 -10.50 3.85
CA SER A 109 -23.26 -10.38 5.29
C SER A 109 -22.05 -9.59 5.82
N GLU A 110 -22.23 -8.75 6.84
CA GLU A 110 -21.17 -7.91 7.44
C GLU A 110 -19.81 -8.65 7.65
N PRO A 111 -19.76 -9.91 8.13
CA PRO A 111 -18.50 -10.64 8.27
C PRO A 111 -17.77 -10.89 6.94
N ALA A 112 -18.49 -11.15 5.85
CA ALA A 112 -17.90 -11.39 4.55
C ALA A 112 -17.36 -10.09 3.92
N GLU A 113 -18.03 -8.95 4.13
CA GLU A 113 -17.56 -7.64 3.70
C GLU A 113 -16.28 -7.26 4.46
N THR A 114 -16.26 -7.47 5.78
CA THR A 114 -15.07 -7.24 6.62
C THR A 114 -13.89 -8.09 6.17
N ALA A 115 -14.09 -9.38 5.93
CA ALA A 115 -13.06 -10.27 5.43
C ALA A 115 -12.53 -9.86 4.04
N HIS A 116 -13.42 -9.40 3.16
CA HIS A 116 -13.02 -8.89 1.85
C HIS A 116 -12.18 -7.62 1.98
N LEU A 117 -12.61 -6.66 2.78
CA LEU A 117 -11.86 -5.43 3.04
C LEU A 117 -10.49 -5.72 3.68
N GLU A 118 -10.41 -6.72 4.59
CA GLU A 118 -9.14 -7.13 5.18
C GLU A 118 -8.17 -7.69 4.14
N ARG A 119 -8.67 -8.52 3.19
CA ARG A 119 -7.84 -9.02 2.08
C ARG A 119 -7.30 -7.89 1.21
N LEU A 120 -8.15 -6.93 0.85
CA LEU A 120 -7.74 -5.77 0.06
C LEU A 120 -6.72 -4.92 0.82
N PHE A 121 -6.92 -4.74 2.14
CA PHE A 121 -5.99 -4.01 2.99
C PHE A 121 -4.62 -4.69 3.07
N LEU A 122 -4.59 -6.00 3.31
CA LEU A 122 -3.35 -6.78 3.38
C LEU A 122 -2.62 -6.82 2.05
N PHE A 123 -3.34 -6.96 0.94
CA PHE A 123 -2.77 -6.85 -0.41
C PHE A 123 -2.13 -5.47 -0.63
N ALA A 124 -2.87 -4.41 -0.33
CA ALA A 124 -2.38 -3.04 -0.47
C ALA A 124 -1.18 -2.77 0.44
N LEU A 125 -1.19 -3.26 1.68
CA LEU A 125 -0.09 -3.13 2.63
C LEU A 125 1.16 -3.87 2.15
N ALA A 126 1.01 -5.10 1.64
CA ALA A 126 2.11 -5.86 1.09
C ALA A 126 2.79 -5.14 -0.07
N TRP A 127 2.03 -4.58 -0.99
CA TRP A 127 2.57 -3.92 -2.18
C TRP A 127 3.01 -2.47 -1.96
N SER A 128 2.45 -1.76 -0.98
CA SER A 128 2.89 -0.39 -0.65
C SER A 128 4.11 -0.38 0.26
N VAL A 129 4.07 -1.08 1.39
CA VAL A 129 5.16 -1.12 2.37
C VAL A 129 6.18 -2.19 2.00
N GLY A 130 5.73 -3.43 1.85
CA GLY A 130 6.61 -4.57 1.55
C GLY A 130 7.09 -4.61 0.10
N GLY A 131 6.46 -3.87 -0.82
CA GLY A 131 6.87 -3.76 -2.22
C GLY A 131 8.26 -3.12 -2.40
N THR A 132 8.71 -2.34 -1.44
CA THR A 132 10.05 -1.72 -1.43
C THR A 132 11.19 -2.68 -1.07
N LEU A 133 10.86 -3.89 -0.64
CA LEU A 133 11.77 -4.91 -0.16
C LEU A 133 12.25 -5.84 -1.28
N GLU A 134 13.43 -6.42 -1.10
CA GLU A 134 13.93 -7.53 -1.93
C GLU A 134 13.29 -8.87 -1.55
N THR A 135 13.50 -9.86 -2.40
CA THR A 135 12.87 -11.19 -2.28
C THR A 135 13.06 -11.85 -0.91
N ALA A 136 14.25 -11.77 -0.33
CA ALA A 136 14.52 -12.36 0.98
C ALA A 136 13.74 -11.66 2.10
N ASP A 137 13.70 -10.34 2.08
CA ASP A 137 12.98 -9.53 3.07
C ASP A 137 11.47 -9.55 2.82
N ARG A 138 11.00 -9.71 1.57
CA ARG A 138 9.58 -9.99 1.26
C ARG A 138 9.09 -11.27 1.92
N ALA A 139 9.91 -12.33 1.97
CA ALA A 139 9.56 -13.55 2.67
C ALA A 139 9.41 -13.32 4.19
N ARG A 140 10.26 -12.47 4.79
CA ARG A 140 10.13 -12.08 6.20
C ARG A 140 8.87 -11.26 6.45
N PHE A 141 8.56 -10.35 5.54
CA PHE A 141 7.33 -9.54 5.60
C PHE A 141 6.06 -10.40 5.42
N ASP A 142 6.06 -11.37 4.51
CA ASP A 142 4.98 -12.35 4.36
C ASP A 142 4.76 -13.16 5.64
N LYS A 143 5.84 -13.65 6.26
CA LYS A 143 5.76 -14.38 7.53
C LYS A 143 5.14 -13.53 8.64
N PHE A 144 5.50 -12.25 8.70
CA PHE A 144 4.89 -11.31 9.64
C PHE A 144 3.39 -11.17 9.38
N LEU A 145 2.95 -10.94 8.13
CA LEU A 145 1.53 -10.82 7.81
C LEU A 145 0.75 -12.09 8.16
N ARG A 146 1.31 -13.27 7.91
CA ARG A 146 0.71 -14.57 8.29
C ARG A 146 0.58 -14.75 9.80
N SER A 147 1.48 -14.19 10.58
CA SER A 147 1.36 -14.20 12.04
C SER A 147 0.31 -13.22 12.57
N ALA A 148 0.05 -12.15 11.82
CA ALA A 148 -0.90 -11.11 12.20
C ALA A 148 -2.34 -11.35 11.74
N SER A 149 -2.54 -12.18 10.68
CA SER A 149 -3.87 -12.49 10.13
C SER A 149 -3.94 -13.91 9.60
N SER A 150 -5.08 -14.56 9.87
CA SER A 150 -5.41 -15.90 9.36
C SER A 150 -6.09 -15.88 7.99
N ILE A 151 -6.40 -14.70 7.44
CA ILE A 151 -7.15 -14.58 6.18
C ILE A 151 -6.27 -14.68 4.93
N LEU A 152 -4.95 -14.78 5.11
CA LEU A 152 -3.99 -14.88 4.01
C LEU A 152 -4.11 -16.22 3.28
N PRO A 153 -3.77 -16.26 1.97
CA PRO A 153 -3.83 -17.49 1.21
C PRO A 153 -2.80 -18.50 1.73
N GLU A 154 -3.22 -19.75 1.88
CA GLU A 154 -2.29 -20.84 2.20
C GLU A 154 -1.46 -21.20 0.97
N ALA A 155 -0.14 -21.12 1.11
CA ALA A 155 0.79 -21.53 0.07
C ALA A 155 0.64 -23.02 -0.27
N GLY A 156 0.62 -23.37 -1.55
CA GLY A 156 0.48 -24.75 -2.03
C GLY A 156 -0.94 -25.32 -2.01
N THR A 157 -1.93 -24.64 -1.44
CA THR A 157 -3.32 -25.13 -1.42
C THR A 157 -4.18 -24.53 -2.54
N THR A 158 -3.84 -23.34 -3.01
CA THR A 158 -4.52 -22.68 -4.12
C THR A 158 -4.06 -23.27 -5.45
N ILE A 159 -5.00 -23.54 -6.37
CA ILE A 159 -4.68 -24.11 -7.69
C ILE A 159 -3.62 -23.25 -8.41
N GLY A 160 -2.51 -23.87 -8.74
CA GLY A 160 -1.36 -23.22 -9.40
C GLY A 160 -0.35 -22.59 -8.46
N SER A 161 -0.56 -22.67 -7.12
CA SER A 161 0.40 -22.17 -6.13
C SER A 161 1.44 -23.23 -5.74
N SER A 162 2.62 -22.75 -5.33
CA SER A 162 3.71 -23.53 -4.77
C SER A 162 3.80 -23.36 -3.25
N PRO A 163 4.31 -24.34 -2.49
CA PRO A 163 4.60 -24.17 -1.06
C PRO A 163 5.52 -23.01 -0.72
N SER A 164 6.32 -22.54 -1.69
CA SER A 164 7.23 -21.39 -1.54
C SER A 164 6.57 -20.04 -1.85
N ASP A 165 5.30 -20.03 -2.27
CA ASP A 165 4.62 -18.79 -2.62
C ASP A 165 4.33 -17.93 -1.38
N THR A 166 4.53 -16.64 -1.57
CA THR A 166 4.24 -15.60 -0.59
C THR A 166 2.99 -14.83 -1.01
N ILE A 167 2.53 -13.89 -0.18
CA ILE A 167 1.40 -13.01 -0.52
C ILE A 167 1.58 -12.32 -1.88
N TYR A 168 2.82 -12.08 -2.30
CA TYR A 168 3.14 -11.44 -3.58
C TYR A 168 2.82 -12.29 -4.80
N SER A 169 2.60 -13.59 -4.62
CA SER A 169 2.14 -14.50 -5.67
C SER A 169 0.63 -14.50 -5.86
N PHE A 170 -0.10 -13.74 -5.05
CA PHE A 170 -1.56 -13.73 -5.04
C PHE A 170 -2.13 -12.32 -5.28
N VAL A 171 -3.37 -12.30 -5.73
CA VAL A 171 -4.21 -11.12 -5.90
C VAL A 171 -5.60 -11.41 -5.35
N VAL A 172 -6.29 -10.36 -4.90
CA VAL A 172 -7.70 -10.52 -4.52
C VAL A 172 -8.54 -10.47 -5.80
N SER A 173 -9.33 -11.52 -6.04
CA SER A 173 -10.19 -11.59 -7.21
C SER A 173 -11.35 -10.61 -7.06
N ALA A 174 -11.51 -9.73 -8.04
CA ALA A 174 -12.64 -8.83 -8.09
C ALA A 174 -13.98 -9.57 -8.21
N THR A 175 -14.01 -10.76 -8.81
CA THR A 175 -15.23 -11.55 -9.01
C THR A 175 -15.66 -12.32 -7.77
N SER A 176 -14.71 -12.96 -7.06
CA SER A 176 -15.02 -13.81 -5.91
C SER A 176 -14.79 -13.10 -4.57
N GLY A 177 -13.95 -12.09 -4.50
CA GLY A 177 -13.48 -11.49 -3.26
C GLY A 177 -12.45 -12.34 -2.51
N GLU A 178 -12.03 -13.46 -3.10
CA GLU A 178 -11.09 -14.39 -2.51
C GLU A 178 -9.69 -14.25 -3.12
N TRP A 179 -8.69 -14.82 -2.47
CA TRP A 179 -7.34 -14.87 -3.01
C TRP A 179 -7.27 -15.76 -4.25
N GLU A 180 -6.59 -15.27 -5.27
CA GLU A 180 -6.32 -15.96 -6.51
C GLU A 180 -4.83 -15.87 -6.85
N HIS A 181 -4.24 -16.98 -7.27
CA HIS A 181 -2.84 -16.97 -7.71
C HIS A 181 -2.69 -16.22 -9.05
N TRP A 182 -1.67 -15.36 -9.15
CA TRP A 182 -1.40 -14.56 -10.35
C TRP A 182 -1.30 -15.40 -11.63
N GLY A 183 -0.77 -16.62 -11.52
CA GLY A 183 -0.63 -17.54 -12.66
C GLY A 183 -1.93 -17.84 -13.41
N LYS A 184 -3.10 -17.67 -12.75
CA LYS A 184 -4.40 -17.80 -13.42
C LYS A 184 -4.72 -16.64 -14.37
N ARG A 185 -4.15 -15.46 -14.13
CA ARG A 185 -4.36 -14.25 -14.92
C ARG A 185 -3.35 -14.09 -16.05
N VAL A 186 -2.20 -14.77 -15.94
CA VAL A 186 -1.15 -14.71 -16.95
C VAL A 186 -1.51 -15.65 -18.09
N PRO A 187 -1.75 -15.14 -19.30
CA PRO A 187 -2.02 -16.01 -20.46
C PRO A 187 -0.81 -16.86 -20.78
N SER A 188 -1.02 -18.08 -21.25
CA SER A 188 0.07 -18.93 -21.74
C SER A 188 0.78 -18.20 -22.88
N TRP A 189 2.03 -17.81 -22.66
CA TRP A 189 2.84 -17.24 -23.73
C TRP A 189 3.17 -18.31 -24.76
N ARG A 190 2.92 -17.99 -26.04
CA ARG A 190 3.37 -18.81 -27.18
C ARG A 190 4.25 -17.92 -28.05
N PRO A 191 5.43 -18.41 -28.48
CA PRO A 191 6.23 -17.64 -29.43
C PRO A 191 5.40 -17.37 -30.68
N PRO A 192 5.50 -16.15 -31.26
CA PRO A 192 4.83 -15.85 -32.52
C PRO A 192 5.29 -16.84 -33.57
N GLN A 193 4.34 -17.43 -34.32
CA GLN A 193 4.64 -18.28 -35.45
C GLN A 193 5.00 -17.36 -36.63
N GLY A 194 6.28 -17.25 -36.98
CA GLY A 194 6.79 -16.42 -38.05
C GLY A 194 8.21 -15.92 -37.81
N ASP A 195 8.71 -15.15 -38.75
CA ASP A 195 10.05 -14.55 -38.62
C ASP A 195 10.08 -13.58 -37.47
N LEU A 196 10.88 -13.91 -36.45
CA LEU A 196 11.05 -13.07 -35.25
C LEU A 196 11.57 -11.66 -35.58
N GLY A 197 12.18 -11.46 -36.74
CA GLY A 197 12.62 -10.14 -37.21
C GLY A 197 11.49 -9.18 -37.61
N ALA A 198 10.26 -9.68 -37.83
CA ALA A 198 9.10 -8.86 -38.18
C ALA A 198 8.25 -8.46 -36.96
N ALA A 199 8.61 -8.89 -35.74
CA ALA A 199 7.82 -8.67 -34.54
C ALA A 199 8.42 -7.59 -33.61
N PHE A 200 9.55 -6.95 -34.00
CA PHE A 200 10.20 -5.86 -33.26
C PHE A 200 10.41 -4.64 -34.16
#